data_87c24fbe5d7d2b85a6a6cae2c395d44d
#
_entry.id   87c24fbe5d7d2b85a6a6cae2c395d44d
#
_cell.length_a   1.000
_cell.length_b   1.000
_cell.length_c   1.000
_cell.angle_alpha   90.00
_cell.angle_beta   90.00
_cell.angle_gamma   90.00
#
_symmetry.space_group_name_H-M   'P 1'
#
loop_
_entity.id
_entity.type
_entity.pdbx_description
1 polymer ?
#
loop_
_entity_poly.entity_id
_entity_poly.type
_entity_poly.pdbx_seq_one_letter_code
_entity_poly.pdbx_strand_id
1 'polypeptide(L)' 'MSHNERWVVMAPTASDGIYREIASFTSEADATEFCDQEGGGDWQVLDATEMDIE' A
#
# COMPACT_ATOMS: atom_id res chain seq x y z
N MET A 1 13.77 -1.68 -18.94
CA MET A 1 13.58 -1.58 -18.39
C MET A 1 13.10 -1.88 -17.33
N SER A 2 13.17 -1.62 -16.40
CA SER A 2 12.71 -2.13 -15.37
C SER A 2 11.56 -1.55 -14.97
N HIS A 3 10.56 -2.22 -14.76
CA HIS A 3 9.42 -1.81 -14.24
C HIS A 3 9.47 -2.08 -12.85
N ASN A 4 9.56 -1.22 -11.94
CA ASN A 4 9.48 -1.42 -10.53
C ASN A 4 8.09 -1.30 -10.14
N GLU A 5 7.38 -2.38 -10.13
CA GLU A 5 6.07 -2.36 -9.62
C GLU A 5 6.13 -2.04 -8.17
N ARG A 6 5.29 -1.18 -7.70
CA ARG A 6 5.32 -0.76 -6.33
C ARG A 6 3.92 -0.76 -5.80
N TRP A 7 3.67 -1.55 -4.81
CA TRP A 7 2.36 -1.64 -4.19
C TRP A 7 2.45 -1.03 -2.82
N VAL A 8 1.65 -0.02 -2.57
CA VAL A 8 1.73 0.76 -1.34
C VAL A 8 0.55 0.42 -0.45
N VAL A 9 0.83 0.20 0.81
CA VAL A 9 -0.23 -0.06 1.78
C VAL A 9 -0.50 1.22 2.53
N MET A 10 -1.75 1.67 2.49
CA MET A 10 -2.16 2.89 3.15
C MET A 10 -3.09 2.55 4.29
N ALA A 11 -2.95 3.25 5.38
CA ALA A 11 -3.76 3.00 6.55
C ALA A 11 -4.05 4.31 7.27
N PRO A 12 -5.21 4.40 7.94
CA PRO A 12 -5.53 5.60 8.73
C PRO A 12 -4.82 5.49 10.06
N THR A 13 -3.66 6.15 10.16
CA THR A 13 -2.85 6.02 11.35
C THR A 13 -3.18 7.05 12.39
N ALA A 14 -4.07 7.97 12.09
CA ALA A 14 -4.49 8.97 13.06
C ALA A 14 -5.98 9.06 13.05
N SER A 15 -6.53 9.74 14.04
CA SER A 15 -7.99 9.81 14.14
C SER A 15 -8.56 10.82 13.17
N ASP A 16 -7.76 11.47 12.36
CA ASP A 16 -8.29 12.43 11.40
C ASP A 16 -8.82 11.75 10.15
N GLY A 17 -8.67 10.44 10.04
CA GLY A 17 -9.19 9.73 8.88
C GLY A 17 -8.32 9.82 7.65
N ILE A 18 -7.14 10.37 7.76
CA ILE A 18 -6.27 10.53 6.61
C ILE A 18 -5.42 9.30 6.47
N TYR A 19 -5.40 8.71 5.28
CA TYR A 19 -4.61 7.52 5.03
C TYR A 19 -3.17 7.91 4.74
N ARG A 20 -2.24 7.13 5.26
CA ARG A 20 -0.83 7.39 5.05
C ARG A 20 -0.15 6.11 4.66
N GLU A 21 0.92 6.23 3.92
CA GLU A 21 1.66 5.06 3.49
C GLU A 21 2.39 4.48 4.68
N ILE A 22 2.16 3.21 4.96
CA ILE A 22 2.82 2.56 6.08
C ILE A 22 3.77 1.48 5.61
N ALA A 23 3.66 1.03 4.38
CA ALA A 23 4.55 0.01 3.85
C ALA A 23 4.46 -0.01 2.36
N SER A 24 5.47 -0.57 1.72
CA SER A 24 5.43 -0.70 0.27
C SER A 24 6.06 -2.04 -0.10
N PHE A 25 5.62 -2.60 -1.20
CA PHE A 25 6.07 -3.89 -1.63
C PHE A 25 6.21 -3.89 -3.15
N THR A 26 6.90 -4.88 -3.67
CA THR A 26 7.05 -4.99 -5.11
C THR A 26 6.00 -5.90 -5.72
N SER A 27 5.16 -6.49 -4.91
CA SER A 27 4.18 -7.44 -5.39
C SER A 27 2.87 -7.21 -4.66
N GLU A 28 1.77 -7.31 -5.40
CA GLU A 28 0.47 -7.14 -4.80
C GLU A 28 0.22 -8.23 -3.77
N ALA A 29 0.67 -9.44 -4.06
CA ALA A 29 0.45 -10.54 -3.14
C ALA A 29 1.13 -10.27 -1.81
N ASP A 30 2.35 -9.73 -1.85
CA ASP A 30 3.04 -9.42 -0.62
C ASP A 30 2.32 -8.34 0.15
N ALA A 31 1.84 -7.32 -0.54
CA ALA A 31 1.14 -6.23 0.12
C ALA A 31 -0.15 -6.73 0.76
N THR A 32 -0.88 -7.58 0.04
CA THR A 32 -2.13 -8.11 0.55
C THR A 32 -1.86 -9.00 1.75
N GLU A 33 -0.82 -9.80 1.69
CA GLU A 33 -0.52 -10.68 2.79
C GLU A 33 -0.13 -9.88 4.02
N PHE A 34 0.61 -8.78 3.82
CA PHE A 34 0.97 -7.94 4.93
C PHE A 34 -0.28 -7.38 5.61
N CYS A 35 -1.24 -6.93 4.82
CA CYS A 35 -2.47 -6.42 5.39
C CYS A 35 -3.21 -7.50 6.16
N ASP A 36 -3.24 -8.70 5.61
CA ASP A 36 -3.96 -9.78 6.25
C ASP A 36 -3.32 -10.18 7.56
N GLN A 37 -1.99 -10.19 7.59
CA GLN A 37 -1.30 -10.61 8.80
C GLN A 37 -1.34 -9.55 9.87
N GLU A 38 -1.34 -8.30 9.48
CA GLU A 38 -1.36 -7.22 10.47
C GLU A 38 -2.76 -6.84 10.88
N GLY A 39 -3.75 -7.50 10.33
CA GLY A 39 -5.12 -7.20 10.72
C GLY A 39 -5.62 -5.89 10.19
N GLY A 40 -5.15 -5.48 9.04
CA GLY A 40 -5.51 -4.20 8.51
C GLY A 40 -6.80 -4.21 7.76
N GLY A 41 -7.90 -4.36 8.44
CA GLY A 41 -9.19 -4.38 7.77
C GLY A 41 -9.53 -3.09 7.09
N ASP A 42 -9.01 -1.97 7.61
CA ASP A 42 -9.29 -0.67 6.99
C ASP A 42 -8.17 -0.24 6.07
N TRP A 43 -7.15 -1.05 5.90
CA TRP A 43 -6.02 -0.65 5.09
C TRP A 43 -6.32 -0.86 3.62
N GLN A 44 -5.59 -0.18 2.76
CA GLN A 44 -5.81 -0.28 1.34
C GLN A 44 -4.50 -0.51 0.64
N VAL A 45 -4.53 -1.33 -0.40
CA VAL A 45 -3.36 -1.61 -1.22
C VAL A 45 -3.55 -0.87 -2.54
N LEU A 46 -2.61 0.00 -2.86
CA LEU A 46 -2.72 0.82 -4.06
C LEU A 46 -1.54 0.55 -4.98
N ASP A 47 -1.80 0.66 -6.26
CA ASP A 47 -0.77 0.46 -7.27
C ASP A 47 -0.08 1.79 -7.50
N ALA A 48 1.03 2.00 -6.83
CA ALA A 48 1.72 3.27 -6.92
C ALA A 48 2.36 3.47 -8.28
N THR A 49 2.48 2.41 -9.05
CA THR A 49 3.01 2.58 -10.39
C THR A 49 2.13 3.49 -11.21
N GLU A 50 0.84 3.39 -11.03
CA GLU A 50 -0.06 4.24 -11.76
C GLU A 50 -0.10 5.63 -11.20
N MET A 51 0.33 5.82 -9.98
CA MET A 51 0.29 7.13 -9.40
C MET A 51 1.54 7.92 -9.75
N ASP A 52 2.48 7.29 -10.36
CA ASP A 52 3.70 7.96 -10.68
C ASP A 52 3.55 8.75 -11.91
N ILE A 53 3.12 9.98 -11.80
CA ILE A 53 2.90 10.70 -12.88
C ILE A 53 3.99 11.50 -13.11
N GLU A 54 4.67 11.70 -13.71
CA GLU A 54 5.67 12.45 -13.84
C GLU A 54 5.78 13.06 -14.62
#